data_942069cb40c267f89525c72bc27bd8e3
#
_entry.id   942069cb40c267f89525c72bc27bd8e3
#
_cell.length_a   1.000
_cell.length_b   1.000
_cell.length_c   1.000
_cell.angle_alpha   90.00
_cell.angle_beta   90.00
_cell.angle_gamma   90.00
#
_symmetry.space_group_name_H-M   'P 1'
#
loop_
_entity.id
_entity.type
_entity.pdbx_description
1 polymer ?
#
loop_
_entity_poly.entity_id
_entity_poly.type
_entity_poly.pdbx_seq_one_letter_code
_entity_poly.pdbx_strand_id
1 'polypeptide(L)'
;MYKYINIFFVALKLGLLSFGGPTAHLGYFYDEYVKKRKWLDEKEYSDLVALCQFLPGPASSQVGIGIGTIRGGIGGGIISFIGFTIPSVIILMIFSTLFTNSDASFTWMQGLKLVAVAIVAQAIIGMGKKLTDTKTTIALALFVLILSLVINNLYIQVIALSITGIYGLIFLKQTSTDRTKTKNKSFKLPQKLGFISLSLFFLLLTVLPIASSMTNNIWLKMFDSFYRSGSLVFGGGHVVLPLLKNEFVPSGLISPDNF
;
A
#
# COMPACT_ATOMS: atom_id res chain seq x y z
N MET A 1 -28.68 -1.36 2.26
CA MET A 1 -28.33 -0.92 0.91
C MET A 1 -27.74 0.48 0.90
N TYR A 2 -28.37 1.49 1.46
CA TYR A 2 -27.91 2.90 1.50
C TYR A 2 -26.49 3.08 2.07
N LYS A 3 -26.08 2.28 3.07
CA LYS A 3 -24.77 2.32 3.71
C LYS A 3 -23.64 1.96 2.74
N TYR A 4 -23.81 0.92 1.93
CA TYR A 4 -22.82 0.46 0.95
C TYR A 4 -22.66 1.45 -0.20
N ILE A 5 -23.78 2.01 -0.67
CA ILE A 5 -23.78 3.06 -1.70
C ILE A 5 -23.01 4.28 -1.22
N ASN A 6 -23.21 4.68 0.04
CA ASN A 6 -22.46 5.81 0.62
C ASN A 6 -20.95 5.52 0.70
N ILE A 7 -20.56 4.31 1.16
CA ILE A 7 -19.14 3.91 1.21
C ILE A 7 -18.54 3.96 -0.20
N PHE A 8 -19.24 3.43 -1.21
CA PHE A 8 -18.78 3.41 -2.60
C PHE A 8 -18.51 4.82 -3.13
N PHE A 9 -19.50 5.73 -3.05
CA PHE A 9 -19.35 7.07 -3.60
C PHE A 9 -18.30 7.91 -2.88
N VAL A 10 -18.12 7.70 -1.57
CA VAL A 10 -17.05 8.38 -0.83
C VAL A 10 -15.68 7.87 -1.25
N ALA A 11 -15.52 6.56 -1.38
CA ALA A 11 -14.29 5.95 -1.85
C ALA A 11 -13.99 6.34 -3.31
N LEU A 12 -15.01 6.36 -4.18
CA LEU A 12 -14.91 6.82 -5.57
C LEU A 12 -14.42 8.26 -5.67
N LYS A 13 -15.03 9.15 -4.90
CA LYS A 13 -14.60 10.56 -4.81
C LYS A 13 -13.14 10.67 -4.37
N LEU A 14 -12.73 9.91 -3.36
CA LEU A 14 -11.35 9.91 -2.90
C LEU A 14 -10.41 9.32 -3.94
N GLY A 15 -10.80 8.26 -4.66
CA GLY A 15 -10.03 7.69 -5.76
C GLY A 15 -9.80 8.67 -6.92
N LEU A 16 -10.76 9.58 -7.17
CA LEU A 16 -10.64 10.63 -8.19
C LEU A 16 -9.81 11.83 -7.75
N LEU A 17 -9.87 12.21 -6.47
CA LEU A 17 -9.32 13.47 -5.98
C LEU A 17 -8.02 13.35 -5.18
N SER A 18 -7.65 12.13 -4.76
CA SER A 18 -6.47 11.93 -3.92
C SER A 18 -5.21 11.80 -4.77
N PHE A 19 -4.53 12.91 -5.02
CA PHE A 19 -3.24 12.95 -5.70
C PHE A 19 -2.09 13.03 -4.69
N GLY A 20 -0.88 12.63 -5.10
CA GLY A 20 0.34 12.82 -4.31
C GLY A 20 0.82 11.61 -3.51
N GLY A 21 0.33 10.41 -3.83
CA GLY A 21 0.81 9.15 -3.26
C GLY A 21 0.28 8.82 -1.87
N PRO A 22 0.75 7.74 -1.23
CA PRO A 22 0.16 7.18 -0.02
C PRO A 22 0.07 8.15 1.15
N THR A 23 1.08 8.99 1.35
CA THR A 23 1.08 9.98 2.45
C THR A 23 0.01 11.04 2.26
N ALA A 24 -0.17 11.52 1.02
CA ALA A 24 -1.22 12.49 0.70
C ALA A 24 -2.61 11.83 0.82
N HIS A 25 -2.77 10.57 0.36
CA HIS A 25 -4.01 9.83 0.51
C HIS A 25 -4.46 9.77 1.97
N LEU A 26 -3.56 9.51 2.91
CA LEU A 26 -3.88 9.51 4.33
C LEU A 26 -4.38 10.87 4.82
N GLY A 27 -3.84 11.97 4.31
CA GLY A 27 -4.33 13.31 4.59
C GLY A 27 -5.78 13.52 4.09
N TYR A 28 -6.06 13.14 2.84
CA TYR A 28 -7.43 13.22 2.27
C TYR A 28 -8.41 12.33 3.02
N PHE A 29 -7.99 11.13 3.44
CA PHE A 29 -8.82 10.20 4.23
C PHE A 29 -9.13 10.77 5.60
N TYR A 30 -8.16 11.38 6.27
CA TYR A 30 -8.37 12.05 7.55
C TYR A 30 -9.42 13.17 7.40
N ASP A 31 -9.26 14.05 6.40
CA ASP A 31 -10.20 15.15 6.20
C ASP A 31 -11.62 14.65 5.87
N GLU A 32 -11.75 13.64 5.01
CA GLU A 32 -13.07 13.14 4.60
C GLU A 32 -13.72 12.28 5.70
N TYR A 33 -12.99 11.32 6.27
CA TYR A 33 -13.57 10.33 7.17
C TYR A 33 -13.64 10.77 8.64
N VAL A 34 -12.65 11.55 9.09
CA VAL A 34 -12.59 12.02 10.48
C VAL A 34 -13.28 13.38 10.61
N LYS A 35 -12.80 14.41 9.90
CA LYS A 35 -13.31 15.77 10.06
C LYS A 35 -14.71 15.95 9.49
N LYS A 36 -14.95 15.59 8.22
CA LYS A 36 -16.22 15.86 7.53
C LYS A 36 -17.32 14.87 7.90
N ARG A 37 -17.02 13.58 7.83
CA ARG A 37 -18.05 12.54 8.02
C ARG A 37 -18.13 11.98 9.41
N LYS A 38 -17.09 12.17 10.23
CA LYS A 38 -17.01 11.67 11.60
C LYS A 38 -17.31 10.16 11.69
N TRP A 39 -16.77 9.40 10.72
CA TRP A 39 -16.91 7.94 10.71
C TRP A 39 -16.00 7.29 11.74
N LEU A 40 -14.83 7.89 11.98
CA LEU A 40 -13.85 7.54 13.01
C LEU A 40 -13.48 8.80 13.81
N ASP A 41 -13.02 8.61 15.04
CA ASP A 41 -12.30 9.65 15.76
C ASP A 41 -10.81 9.71 15.37
N GLU A 42 -10.09 10.73 15.83
CA GLU A 42 -8.66 10.93 15.49
C GLU A 42 -7.79 9.77 15.95
N LYS A 43 -8.09 9.19 17.09
CA LYS A 43 -7.33 8.10 17.68
C LYS A 43 -7.59 6.81 16.92
N GLU A 44 -8.85 6.46 16.66
CA GLU A 44 -9.24 5.30 15.85
C GLU A 44 -8.56 5.35 14.48
N TYR A 45 -8.51 6.54 13.87
CA TYR A 45 -7.85 6.74 12.58
C TYR A 45 -6.33 6.56 12.68
N SER A 46 -5.68 7.18 13.67
CA SER A 46 -4.23 7.08 13.88
C SER A 46 -3.80 5.65 14.17
N ASP A 47 -4.54 4.92 15.01
CA ASP A 47 -4.27 3.52 15.32
C ASP A 47 -4.41 2.63 14.07
N LEU A 48 -5.43 2.87 13.24
CA LEU A 48 -5.62 2.15 11.98
C LEU A 48 -4.48 2.44 10.99
N VAL A 49 -4.08 3.70 10.85
CA VAL A 49 -2.96 4.09 9.98
C VAL A 49 -1.65 3.45 10.44
N ALA A 50 -1.36 3.48 11.74
CA ALA A 50 -0.16 2.85 12.30
C ALA A 50 -0.14 1.34 12.02
N LEU A 51 -1.27 0.65 12.21
CA LEU A 51 -1.40 -0.77 11.89
C LEU A 51 -1.14 -1.05 10.41
N CYS A 52 -1.77 -0.28 9.51
CA CYS A 52 -1.62 -0.47 8.07
C CYS A 52 -0.23 -0.11 7.54
N GLN A 53 0.49 0.79 8.20
CA GLN A 53 1.88 1.11 7.85
C GLN A 53 2.87 0.03 8.30
N PHE A 54 2.52 -0.71 9.35
CA PHE A 54 3.32 -1.83 9.84
C PHE A 54 3.09 -3.12 9.02
N LEU A 55 1.88 -3.34 8.53
CA LEU A 55 1.56 -4.51 7.72
C LEU A 55 2.14 -4.41 6.31
N PRO A 56 2.59 -5.53 5.71
CA PRO A 56 2.99 -5.56 4.31
C PRO A 56 1.80 -5.27 3.40
N GLY A 57 2.07 -4.59 2.29
CA GLY A 57 1.07 -4.17 1.33
C GLY A 57 0.87 -2.65 1.24
N PRO A 58 0.06 -2.14 0.31
CA PRO A 58 -0.15 -0.72 0.07
C PRO A 58 -0.98 -0.07 1.20
N ALA A 59 -0.30 0.60 2.14
CA ALA A 59 -0.88 1.13 3.38
C ALA A 59 -2.13 2.01 3.16
N SER A 60 -2.15 2.88 2.14
CA SER A 60 -3.32 3.72 1.87
C SER A 60 -4.56 2.91 1.47
N SER A 61 -4.38 1.89 0.62
CA SER A 61 -5.47 0.98 0.25
C SER A 61 -5.96 0.19 1.47
N GLN A 62 -5.05 -0.29 2.30
CA GLN A 62 -5.39 -1.00 3.54
C GLN A 62 -6.21 -0.11 4.49
N VAL A 63 -5.83 1.16 4.67
CA VAL A 63 -6.59 2.12 5.49
C VAL A 63 -8.00 2.33 4.91
N GLY A 64 -8.12 2.52 3.59
CA GLY A 64 -9.41 2.67 2.93
C GLY A 64 -10.31 1.45 3.10
N ILE A 65 -9.75 0.23 2.93
CA ILE A 65 -10.43 -1.04 3.17
C ILE A 65 -10.82 -1.16 4.66
N GLY A 66 -9.91 -0.82 5.56
CA GLY A 66 -10.14 -0.85 7.01
C GLY A 66 -11.32 0.03 7.41
N ILE A 67 -11.37 1.27 6.95
CA ILE A 67 -12.47 2.21 7.21
C ILE A 67 -13.81 1.67 6.65
N GLY A 68 -13.77 1.16 5.41
CA GLY A 68 -14.92 0.52 4.80
C GLY A 68 -15.43 -0.68 5.61
N THR A 69 -14.49 -1.48 6.15
CA THR A 69 -14.78 -2.66 6.98
C THR A 69 -15.34 -2.26 8.35
N ILE A 70 -14.79 -1.27 8.99
CA ILE A 70 -15.32 -0.71 10.26
C ILE A 70 -16.77 -0.26 10.04
N ARG A 71 -17.02 0.40 8.94
CA ARG A 71 -18.34 0.98 8.64
C ARG A 71 -19.34 -0.06 8.16
N GLY A 72 -18.94 -1.00 7.29
CA GLY A 72 -19.84 -1.90 6.56
C GLY A 72 -19.55 -3.40 6.70
N GLY A 73 -18.65 -3.82 7.60
CA GLY A 73 -18.16 -5.20 7.61
C GLY A 73 -17.33 -5.51 6.38
N ILE A 74 -17.12 -6.79 6.08
CA ILE A 74 -16.28 -7.23 4.95
C ILE A 74 -16.78 -6.64 3.63
N GLY A 75 -18.09 -6.66 3.39
CA GLY A 75 -18.68 -6.07 2.19
C GLY A 75 -18.41 -4.57 2.05
N GLY A 76 -18.35 -3.84 3.18
CA GLY A 76 -17.98 -2.43 3.20
C GLY A 76 -16.51 -2.22 2.80
N GLY A 77 -15.61 -3.11 3.23
CA GLY A 77 -14.20 -3.09 2.85
C GLY A 77 -14.01 -3.33 1.35
N ILE A 78 -14.67 -4.35 0.80
CA ILE A 78 -14.63 -4.69 -0.62
C ILE A 78 -15.14 -3.51 -1.47
N ILE A 79 -16.28 -2.95 -1.09
CA ILE A 79 -16.89 -1.83 -1.82
C ILE A 79 -16.02 -0.57 -1.75
N SER A 80 -15.38 -0.32 -0.60
CA SER A 80 -14.42 0.78 -0.44
C SER A 80 -13.21 0.61 -1.36
N PHE A 81 -12.64 -0.59 -1.42
CA PHE A 81 -11.53 -0.91 -2.33
C PHE A 81 -11.92 -0.72 -3.80
N ILE A 82 -13.03 -1.27 -4.21
CA ILE A 82 -13.54 -1.16 -5.58
C ILE A 82 -13.77 0.31 -5.94
N GLY A 83 -14.46 1.07 -5.08
CA GLY A 83 -14.74 2.48 -5.32
C GLY A 83 -13.49 3.33 -5.45
N PHE A 84 -12.48 3.09 -4.61
CA PHE A 84 -11.22 3.83 -4.64
C PHE A 84 -10.35 3.47 -5.86
N THR A 85 -10.37 2.22 -6.30
CA THR A 85 -9.47 1.71 -7.33
C THR A 85 -10.02 1.89 -8.75
N ILE A 86 -11.34 1.76 -8.95
CA ILE A 86 -11.98 1.85 -10.28
C ILE A 86 -11.57 3.09 -11.08
N PRO A 87 -11.55 4.32 -10.52
CA PRO A 87 -11.18 5.50 -11.29
C PRO A 87 -9.78 5.38 -11.92
N SER A 88 -8.82 4.94 -11.14
CA SER A 88 -7.44 4.77 -11.62
C SER A 88 -7.33 3.70 -12.69
N VAL A 89 -8.03 2.58 -12.53
CA VAL A 89 -8.08 1.50 -13.55
C VAL A 89 -8.65 2.02 -14.86
N ILE A 90 -9.80 2.70 -14.82
CA ILE A 90 -10.44 3.25 -16.02
C ILE A 90 -9.52 4.26 -16.72
N ILE A 91 -8.94 5.20 -15.96
CA ILE A 91 -8.03 6.20 -16.52
C ILE A 91 -6.82 5.55 -17.18
N LEU A 92 -6.19 4.55 -16.53
CA LEU A 92 -5.05 3.84 -17.09
C LEU A 92 -5.43 3.02 -18.34
N MET A 93 -6.60 2.40 -18.37
CA MET A 93 -7.08 1.68 -19.55
C MET A 93 -7.33 2.62 -20.73
N ILE A 94 -8.01 3.74 -20.50
CA ILE A 94 -8.22 4.76 -21.54
C ILE A 94 -6.87 5.28 -22.04
N PHE A 95 -5.97 5.58 -21.12
CA PHE A 95 -4.64 6.04 -21.44
C PHE A 95 -3.88 5.03 -22.31
N SER A 96 -3.83 3.79 -21.91
CA SER A 96 -3.18 2.71 -22.65
C SER A 96 -3.73 2.60 -24.08
N THR A 97 -5.05 2.63 -24.26
CA THR A 97 -5.67 2.51 -25.59
C THR A 97 -5.43 3.72 -26.51
N LEU A 98 -5.39 4.92 -25.94
CA LEU A 98 -5.17 6.14 -26.72
C LEU A 98 -3.71 6.31 -27.17
N PHE A 99 -2.75 5.83 -26.35
CA PHE A 99 -1.34 6.13 -26.56
C PHE A 99 -0.50 4.97 -27.12
N THR A 100 -1.05 3.76 -27.20
CA THR A 100 -0.34 2.62 -27.78
C THR A 100 0.01 2.81 -29.28
N ASN A 101 -0.70 3.68 -30.00
CA ASN A 101 -0.59 3.87 -31.45
C ASN A 101 -0.11 5.26 -31.88
N SER A 102 0.41 6.11 -31.00
CA SER A 102 0.80 7.46 -31.36
C SER A 102 2.24 7.78 -31.03
N ASP A 103 3.03 8.15 -32.06
CA ASP A 103 4.41 8.64 -31.91
C ASP A 103 4.50 9.97 -31.10
N ALA A 104 3.37 10.65 -30.88
CA ALA A 104 3.28 11.89 -30.12
C ALA A 104 3.45 11.71 -28.59
N SER A 105 3.57 10.47 -28.12
CA SER A 105 3.56 10.14 -26.69
C SER A 105 4.85 10.47 -25.94
N PHE A 106 5.98 10.65 -26.63
CA PHE A 106 7.29 10.72 -25.95
C PHE A 106 7.54 12.02 -25.16
N THR A 107 7.15 13.15 -25.66
CA THR A 107 7.55 14.43 -25.05
C THR A 107 6.80 14.74 -23.75
N TRP A 108 5.52 14.49 -23.68
CA TRP A 108 4.75 14.76 -22.47
C TRP A 108 4.92 13.65 -21.40
N MET A 109 5.24 12.41 -21.79
CA MET A 109 5.62 11.35 -20.85
C MET A 109 6.89 11.72 -20.06
N GLN A 110 7.84 12.43 -20.68
CA GLN A 110 9.00 12.95 -19.93
C GLN A 110 8.58 13.99 -18.88
N GLY A 111 7.59 14.82 -19.17
CA GLY A 111 7.00 15.74 -18.20
C GLY A 111 6.39 15.00 -17.00
N LEU A 112 5.66 13.91 -17.24
CA LEU A 112 5.11 13.09 -16.16
C LEU A 112 6.19 12.42 -15.29
N LYS A 113 7.32 12.00 -15.90
CA LYS A 113 8.46 11.46 -15.13
C LYS A 113 9.03 12.50 -14.16
N LEU A 114 9.15 13.76 -14.60
CA LEU A 114 9.62 14.85 -13.72
C LEU A 114 8.64 15.11 -12.56
N VAL A 115 7.35 15.10 -12.83
CA VAL A 115 6.31 15.22 -11.78
C VAL A 115 6.40 14.03 -10.81
N ALA A 116 6.60 12.81 -11.30
CA ALA A 116 6.76 11.63 -10.46
C ALA A 116 7.96 11.77 -9.52
N VAL A 117 9.12 12.25 -10.01
CA VAL A 117 10.31 12.51 -9.18
C VAL A 117 10.00 13.53 -8.08
N ALA A 118 9.32 14.63 -8.41
CA ALA A 118 8.96 15.65 -7.43
C ALA A 118 8.01 15.10 -6.34
N ILE A 119 7.01 14.29 -6.72
CA ILE A 119 6.07 13.64 -5.78
C ILE A 119 6.81 12.67 -4.86
N VAL A 120 7.71 11.84 -5.40
CA VAL A 120 8.50 10.89 -4.60
C VAL A 120 9.42 11.64 -3.63
N ALA A 121 10.11 12.70 -4.09
CA ALA A 121 10.94 13.52 -3.22
C ALA A 121 10.12 14.15 -2.08
N GLN A 122 8.95 14.70 -2.38
CA GLN A 122 8.04 15.26 -1.38
C GLN A 122 7.57 14.18 -0.37
N ALA A 123 7.27 12.97 -0.84
CA ALA A 123 6.87 11.85 0.02
C ALA A 123 8.01 11.45 0.97
N ILE A 124 9.25 11.33 0.48
CA ILE A 124 10.44 11.02 1.28
C ILE A 124 10.67 12.08 2.35
N ILE A 125 10.63 13.36 1.99
CA ILE A 125 10.80 14.48 2.93
C ILE A 125 9.68 14.47 3.98
N GLY A 126 8.44 14.27 3.55
CA GLY A 126 7.28 14.24 4.44
C GLY A 126 7.32 13.07 5.44
N MET A 127 7.69 11.88 4.98
CA MET A 127 7.86 10.70 5.84
C MET A 127 9.08 10.85 6.76
N GLY A 128 10.21 11.31 6.23
CA GLY A 128 11.41 11.55 7.00
C GLY A 128 11.14 12.46 8.22
N LYS A 129 10.47 13.59 8.01
CA LYS A 129 10.13 14.51 9.10
C LYS A 129 9.20 13.91 10.16
N LYS A 130 8.39 12.92 9.82
CA LYS A 130 7.42 12.30 10.75
C LYS A 130 7.96 11.08 11.48
N LEU A 131 8.84 10.32 10.83
CA LEU A 131 9.26 9.00 11.30
C LEU A 131 10.70 8.97 11.82
N THR A 132 11.51 9.99 11.48
CA THR A 132 12.92 10.07 11.89
C THR A 132 13.18 11.30 12.76
N ASP A 133 12.52 11.34 13.91
CA ASP A 133 12.62 12.43 14.90
C ASP A 133 13.76 12.24 15.91
N THR A 134 14.34 11.02 15.99
CA THR A 134 15.47 10.72 16.88
C THR A 134 16.73 10.32 16.09
N LYS A 135 17.92 10.55 16.67
CA LYS A 135 19.19 10.14 16.06
C LYS A 135 19.23 8.63 15.77
N THR A 136 18.59 7.83 16.62
CA THR A 136 18.53 6.38 16.47
C THR A 136 17.67 5.99 15.27
N THR A 137 16.50 6.59 15.08
CA THR A 137 15.62 6.32 13.94
C THR A 137 16.23 6.78 12.63
N ILE A 138 16.97 7.90 12.63
CA ILE A 138 17.76 8.35 11.47
C ILE A 138 18.84 7.32 11.12
N ALA A 139 19.63 6.87 12.13
CA ALA A 139 20.67 5.88 11.91
C ALA A 139 20.14 4.55 11.36
N LEU A 140 19.01 4.07 11.88
CA LEU A 140 18.34 2.86 11.37
C LEU A 140 17.85 3.05 9.93
N ALA A 141 17.27 4.20 9.60
CA ALA A 141 16.83 4.50 8.24
C ALA A 141 18.00 4.54 7.24
N LEU A 142 19.12 5.18 7.62
CA LEU A 142 20.34 5.21 6.81
C LEU A 142 20.96 3.81 6.66
N PHE A 143 20.97 3.01 7.72
CA PHE A 143 21.44 1.62 7.67
C PHE A 143 20.63 0.78 6.66
N VAL A 144 19.31 0.85 6.71
CA VAL A 144 18.44 0.15 5.76
C VAL A 144 18.64 0.65 4.34
N LEU A 145 18.79 1.96 4.15
CA LEU A 145 19.07 2.57 2.84
C LEU A 145 20.37 2.04 2.25
N ILE A 146 21.46 2.09 3.00
CA ILE A 146 22.78 1.60 2.55
C ILE A 146 22.70 0.10 2.23
N LEU A 147 22.09 -0.69 3.10
CA LEU A 147 21.93 -2.12 2.89
C LEU A 147 21.16 -2.45 1.60
N SER A 148 20.09 -1.69 1.34
CA SER A 148 19.27 -1.85 0.11
C SER A 148 19.99 -1.41 -1.16
N LEU A 149 20.92 -0.45 -1.07
CA LEU A 149 21.73 0.00 -2.22
C LEU A 149 22.87 -0.96 -2.54
N VAL A 150 23.48 -1.56 -1.50
CA VAL A 150 24.63 -2.47 -1.67
C VAL A 150 24.18 -3.86 -2.14
N ILE A 151 23.05 -4.35 -1.62
CA ILE A 151 22.55 -5.67 -1.91
C ILE A 151 21.27 -5.54 -2.75
N ASN A 152 21.41 -5.74 -4.04
CA ASN A 152 20.29 -5.67 -4.99
C ASN A 152 19.49 -7.00 -4.98
N ASN A 153 18.82 -7.28 -3.86
CA ASN A 153 17.99 -8.48 -3.68
C ASN A 153 16.66 -8.10 -3.03
N LEU A 154 15.57 -8.64 -3.58
CA LEU A 154 14.21 -8.40 -3.09
C LEU A 154 14.03 -8.74 -1.60
N TYR A 155 14.64 -9.84 -1.16
CA TYR A 155 14.53 -10.31 0.22
C TYR A 155 15.25 -9.43 1.24
N ILE A 156 16.22 -8.61 0.80
CA ILE A 156 16.99 -7.77 1.71
C ILE A 156 16.11 -6.71 2.41
N GLN A 157 15.09 -6.22 1.73
CA GLN A 157 14.14 -5.27 2.31
C GLN A 157 13.36 -5.91 3.46
N VAL A 158 12.88 -7.13 3.28
CA VAL A 158 12.15 -7.88 4.32
C VAL A 158 13.07 -8.19 5.50
N ILE A 159 14.31 -8.62 5.23
CA ILE A 159 15.32 -8.90 6.27
C ILE A 159 15.66 -7.61 7.03
N ALA A 160 15.91 -6.51 6.33
CA ALA A 160 16.26 -5.23 6.96
C ALA A 160 15.11 -4.70 7.83
N LEU A 161 13.87 -4.79 7.36
CA LEU A 161 12.68 -4.43 8.15
C LEU A 161 12.51 -5.32 9.38
N SER A 162 12.76 -6.63 9.25
CA SER A 162 12.70 -7.56 10.37
C SER A 162 13.74 -7.23 11.43
N ILE A 163 14.99 -6.99 11.02
CA ILE A 163 16.08 -6.63 11.94
C ILE A 163 15.79 -5.31 12.66
N THR A 164 15.38 -4.28 11.91
CA THR A 164 15.07 -2.97 12.50
C THR A 164 13.83 -3.01 13.37
N GLY A 165 12.83 -3.82 13.02
CA GLY A 165 11.64 -4.06 13.84
C GLY A 165 11.98 -4.74 15.17
N ILE A 166 12.80 -5.79 15.15
CA ILE A 166 13.29 -6.47 16.38
C ILE A 166 14.10 -5.50 17.23
N TYR A 167 15.02 -4.75 16.63
CA TYR A 167 15.77 -3.72 17.34
C TYR A 167 14.84 -2.69 17.99
N GLY A 168 13.82 -2.22 17.28
CA GLY A 168 12.82 -1.29 17.80
C GLY A 168 12.05 -1.85 19.01
N LEU A 169 11.66 -3.12 18.96
CA LEU A 169 10.96 -3.79 20.06
C LEU A 169 11.83 -3.92 21.33
N ILE A 170 13.14 -4.13 21.16
CA ILE A 170 14.05 -4.36 22.29
C ILE A 170 14.56 -3.04 22.88
N PHE A 171 14.94 -2.07 22.05
CA PHE A 171 15.70 -0.90 22.46
C PHE A 171 14.91 0.42 22.45
N LEU A 172 13.83 0.53 21.65
CA LEU A 172 13.02 1.74 21.65
C LEU A 172 11.99 1.66 22.78
N LYS A 173 12.19 2.44 23.85
CA LYS A 173 11.20 2.61 24.91
C LYS A 173 9.93 3.20 24.31
N GLN A 174 8.81 2.52 24.52
CA GLN A 174 7.49 3.13 24.29
C GLN A 174 7.39 4.40 25.12
N THR A 175 7.40 5.55 24.46
CA THR A 175 6.90 6.77 25.10
C THR A 175 5.42 6.52 25.30
N SER A 176 5.05 6.24 26.56
CA SER A 176 3.64 6.05 26.95
C SER A 176 2.92 7.38 26.74
N THR A 177 2.46 7.60 25.53
CA THR A 177 1.44 8.61 25.28
C THR A 177 0.22 8.16 26.08
N ASP A 178 -0.20 9.01 27.00
CA ASP A 178 -1.30 8.82 27.94
C ASP A 178 -2.41 7.95 27.35
N ARG A 179 -2.55 6.74 27.89
CA ARG A 179 -3.70 5.88 27.60
C ARG A 179 -4.92 6.47 28.29
N THR A 180 -5.39 7.62 27.80
CA THR A 180 -6.75 8.01 28.10
C THR A 180 -7.66 6.87 27.64
N LYS A 181 -8.32 6.26 28.60
CA LYS A 181 -9.31 5.19 28.41
C LYS A 181 -10.49 5.74 27.60
N THR A 182 -10.27 5.93 26.29
CA THR A 182 -11.39 6.11 25.36
C THR A 182 -12.09 4.77 25.26
N LYS A 183 -13.42 4.78 25.40
CA LYS A 183 -14.27 3.62 25.20
C LYS A 183 -13.91 3.01 23.85
N ASN A 184 -13.16 1.91 23.86
CA ASN A 184 -12.93 1.11 22.68
C ASN A 184 -14.30 0.73 22.10
N LYS A 185 -14.71 1.35 21.03
CA LYS A 185 -15.73 0.78 20.18
C LYS A 185 -15.13 -0.51 19.62
N SER A 186 -15.41 -1.60 20.30
CA SER A 186 -14.96 -2.93 19.95
C SER A 186 -15.26 -3.16 18.46
N PHE A 187 -14.22 -3.38 17.66
CA PHE A 187 -14.37 -3.83 16.29
C PHE A 187 -15.16 -5.14 16.31
N LYS A 188 -16.38 -5.11 15.80
CA LYS A 188 -17.30 -6.26 15.81
C LYS A 188 -16.92 -7.37 14.80
N LEU A 189 -15.65 -7.46 14.41
CA LEU A 189 -15.19 -8.55 13.55
C LEU A 189 -14.77 -9.74 14.42
N PRO A 190 -15.25 -10.94 14.14
CA PRO A 190 -14.84 -12.12 14.88
C PRO A 190 -13.34 -12.37 14.67
N GLN A 191 -12.61 -12.57 15.75
CA GLN A 191 -11.15 -12.86 15.71
C GLN A 191 -10.81 -14.03 14.77
N LYS A 192 -11.70 -15.03 14.69
CA LYS A 192 -11.58 -16.17 13.76
C LYS A 192 -11.37 -15.72 12.31
N LEU A 193 -12.08 -14.66 11.91
CA LEU A 193 -11.96 -14.14 10.54
C LEU A 193 -10.57 -13.53 10.29
N GLY A 194 -10.00 -12.84 11.27
CA GLY A 194 -8.63 -12.32 11.19
C GLY A 194 -7.61 -13.43 11.02
N PHE A 195 -7.73 -14.51 11.79
CA PHE A 195 -6.87 -15.68 11.66
C PHE A 195 -7.00 -16.36 10.29
N ILE A 196 -8.23 -16.55 9.80
CA ILE A 196 -8.49 -17.13 8.48
C ILE A 196 -7.86 -16.26 7.38
N SER A 197 -8.05 -14.95 7.42
CA SER A 197 -7.51 -14.03 6.43
C SER A 197 -5.97 -14.01 6.44
N LEU A 198 -5.37 -14.01 7.63
CA LEU A 198 -3.92 -14.06 7.79
C LEU A 198 -3.34 -15.39 7.31
N SER A 199 -3.98 -16.50 7.67
CA SER A 199 -3.57 -17.83 7.21
C SER A 199 -3.67 -17.95 5.68
N LEU A 200 -4.75 -17.44 5.09
CA LEU A 200 -4.93 -17.41 3.64
C LEU A 200 -3.86 -16.56 2.94
N PHE A 201 -3.50 -15.42 3.53
CA PHE A 201 -2.44 -14.55 3.02
C PHE A 201 -1.10 -15.29 2.93
N PHE A 202 -0.65 -15.92 4.02
CA PHE A 202 0.61 -16.66 4.01
C PHE A 202 0.55 -17.94 3.17
N LEU A 203 -0.59 -18.62 3.16
CA LEU A 203 -0.80 -19.81 2.33
C LEU A 203 -0.67 -19.45 0.84
N LEU A 204 -1.31 -18.38 0.39
CA LEU A 204 -1.19 -17.93 -1.00
C LEU A 204 0.24 -17.49 -1.32
N LEU A 205 0.93 -16.80 -0.39
CA LEU A 205 2.31 -16.35 -0.58
C LEU A 205 3.30 -17.52 -0.74
N THR A 206 2.99 -18.68 -0.19
CA THR A 206 3.83 -19.88 -0.28
C THR A 206 3.39 -20.86 -1.37
N VAL A 207 2.09 -21.07 -1.54
CA VAL A 207 1.55 -22.06 -2.50
C VAL A 207 1.58 -21.55 -3.93
N LEU A 208 1.32 -20.24 -4.18
CA LEU A 208 1.29 -19.71 -5.55
C LEU A 208 2.62 -19.84 -6.28
N PRO A 209 3.81 -19.51 -5.70
CA PRO A 209 5.08 -19.71 -6.37
C PRO A 209 5.35 -21.18 -6.73
N ILE A 210 4.99 -22.10 -5.83
CA ILE A 210 5.14 -23.54 -6.06
C ILE A 210 4.23 -24.00 -7.20
N ALA A 211 2.95 -23.61 -7.15
CA ALA A 211 1.98 -23.97 -8.19
C ALA A 211 2.34 -23.36 -9.57
N SER A 212 2.82 -22.11 -9.58
CA SER A 212 3.24 -21.42 -10.80
C SER A 212 4.49 -22.04 -11.43
N SER A 213 5.40 -22.58 -10.62
CA SER A 213 6.60 -23.28 -11.12
C SER A 213 6.29 -24.67 -11.71
N MET A 214 5.21 -25.31 -11.22
CA MET A 214 4.78 -26.64 -11.69
C MET A 214 3.91 -26.60 -12.94
N THR A 215 3.47 -25.43 -13.36
CA THR A 215 2.49 -25.27 -14.45
C THR A 215 2.96 -24.26 -15.48
N ASN A 216 2.73 -24.53 -16.77
CA ASN A 216 2.99 -23.57 -17.84
C ASN A 216 1.83 -22.59 -18.09
N ASN A 217 0.87 -22.48 -17.14
CA ASN A 217 -0.24 -21.58 -17.28
C ASN A 217 0.20 -20.13 -17.04
N ILE A 218 0.14 -19.30 -18.09
CA ILE A 218 0.54 -17.89 -18.04
C ILE A 218 -0.28 -17.07 -17.03
N TRP A 219 -1.57 -17.37 -16.91
CA TRP A 219 -2.46 -16.67 -15.99
C TRP A 219 -2.09 -16.91 -14.52
N LEU A 220 -1.69 -18.14 -14.22
CA LEU A 220 -1.26 -18.49 -12.86
C LEU A 220 0.09 -17.83 -12.54
N LYS A 221 1.02 -17.79 -13.48
CA LYS A 221 2.31 -17.08 -13.35
C LYS A 221 2.09 -15.58 -13.14
N MET A 222 1.22 -14.96 -13.93
CA MET A 222 0.87 -13.56 -13.77
C MET A 222 0.24 -13.28 -12.40
N PHE A 223 -0.71 -14.12 -11.99
CA PHE A 223 -1.38 -13.96 -10.69
C PHE A 223 -0.40 -14.10 -9.52
N ASP A 224 0.52 -15.07 -9.58
CA ASP A 224 1.60 -15.23 -8.59
C ASP A 224 2.48 -13.98 -8.50
N SER A 225 2.98 -13.49 -9.64
CA SER A 225 3.85 -12.31 -9.69
C SER A 225 3.15 -11.06 -9.16
N PHE A 226 1.90 -10.83 -9.53
CA PHE A 226 1.12 -9.71 -8.99
C PHE A 226 0.85 -9.85 -7.48
N TYR A 227 0.52 -11.07 -7.04
CA TYR A 227 0.26 -11.33 -5.64
C TYR A 227 1.50 -11.12 -4.79
N ARG A 228 2.66 -11.66 -5.19
CA ARG A 228 3.94 -11.47 -4.49
C ARG A 228 4.36 -10.00 -4.46
N SER A 229 4.34 -9.34 -5.60
CA SER A 229 4.69 -7.92 -5.67
C SER A 229 3.77 -7.06 -4.81
N GLY A 230 2.46 -7.30 -4.83
CA GLY A 230 1.51 -6.55 -4.01
C GLY A 230 1.57 -6.88 -2.52
N SER A 231 1.87 -8.13 -2.18
CA SER A 231 1.96 -8.60 -0.78
C SER A 231 3.25 -8.17 -0.08
N LEU A 232 4.37 -8.08 -0.82
CA LEU A 232 5.69 -7.79 -0.27
C LEU A 232 6.07 -6.31 -0.39
N VAL A 233 5.20 -5.47 -0.93
CA VAL A 233 5.46 -4.04 -1.01
C VAL A 233 5.32 -3.39 0.36
N PHE A 234 6.32 -2.59 0.72
CA PHE A 234 6.26 -1.68 1.86
C PHE A 234 6.34 -0.25 1.35
N GLY A 235 5.30 0.54 1.62
CA GLY A 235 5.26 1.95 1.23
C GLY A 235 4.25 2.24 0.13
N GLY A 236 4.69 2.74 -1.02
CA GLY A 236 3.80 3.26 -2.06
C GLY A 236 3.98 2.63 -3.44
N GLY A 237 3.17 3.08 -4.40
CA GLY A 237 3.17 2.59 -5.78
C GLY A 237 4.53 2.67 -6.49
N HIS A 238 5.39 3.61 -6.11
CA HIS A 238 6.76 3.74 -6.64
C HIS A 238 7.67 2.55 -6.32
N VAL A 239 7.36 1.78 -5.26
CA VAL A 239 8.10 0.56 -4.90
C VAL A 239 7.54 -0.65 -5.66
N VAL A 240 6.26 -0.64 -6.01
CA VAL A 240 5.60 -1.75 -6.73
C VAL A 240 6.17 -1.93 -8.13
N LEU A 241 6.45 -0.84 -8.87
CA LEU A 241 6.94 -0.91 -10.25
C LEU A 241 8.29 -1.65 -10.37
N PRO A 242 9.33 -1.34 -9.59
CA PRO A 242 10.56 -2.14 -9.58
C PRO A 242 10.35 -3.62 -9.24
N LEU A 243 9.45 -3.91 -8.28
CA LEU A 243 9.10 -5.28 -7.92
C LEU A 243 8.46 -6.03 -9.09
N LEU A 244 7.48 -5.40 -9.75
CA LEU A 244 6.85 -5.97 -10.94
C LEU A 244 7.86 -6.17 -12.06
N LYS A 245 8.76 -5.21 -12.32
CA LYS A 245 9.81 -5.36 -13.31
C LYS A 245 10.68 -6.59 -13.06
N ASN A 246 11.11 -6.78 -11.82
CA ASN A 246 11.94 -7.91 -11.41
C ASN A 246 11.22 -9.26 -11.51
N GLU A 247 9.89 -9.27 -11.51
CA GLU A 247 9.09 -10.49 -11.68
C GLU A 247 8.74 -10.75 -13.15
N PHE A 248 8.32 -9.73 -13.89
CA PHE A 248 7.75 -9.87 -15.24
C PHE A 248 8.79 -9.96 -16.33
N VAL A 249 9.91 -9.24 -16.21
CA VAL A 249 10.95 -9.23 -17.26
C VAL A 249 11.76 -10.55 -17.26
N PRO A 250 12.28 -11.05 -16.12
CA PRO A 250 13.01 -12.31 -16.10
C PRO A 250 12.14 -13.53 -16.42
N SER A 251 10.84 -13.47 -16.10
CA SER A 251 9.89 -14.55 -16.42
C SER A 251 9.47 -14.59 -17.89
N GLY A 252 9.90 -13.61 -18.71
CA GLY A 252 9.54 -13.51 -20.13
C GLY A 252 8.08 -13.10 -20.39
N LEU A 253 7.36 -12.64 -19.36
CA LEU A 253 5.97 -12.18 -19.49
C LEU A 253 5.87 -10.84 -20.22
N ILE A 254 6.87 -9.97 -20.07
CA ILE A 254 6.95 -8.67 -20.73
C ILE A 254 8.41 -8.45 -21.15
N SER A 255 8.63 -7.93 -22.37
CA SER A 255 9.98 -7.54 -22.81
C SER A 255 10.48 -6.31 -22.03
N PRO A 256 11.81 -6.16 -21.83
CA PRO A 256 12.38 -4.99 -21.14
C PRO A 256 11.96 -3.64 -21.75
N ASP A 257 11.76 -3.61 -23.08
CA ASP A 257 11.40 -2.40 -23.82
C ASP A 257 9.92 -2.03 -23.66
N ASN A 258 9.07 -2.99 -23.33
CA ASN A 258 7.62 -2.79 -23.16
C ASN A 258 7.22 -2.58 -21.69
N PHE A 259 8.15 -2.71 -20.76
CA PHE A 259 7.92 -2.42 -19.33
C PHE A 259 8.26 -0.98 -18.99
#